data_6fbfcacd9ab3c818ad9958ef5c8f14fc
#
_entry.id   6fbfcacd9ab3c818ad9958ef5c8f14fc
#
_cell.length_a   1.000
_cell.length_b   1.000
_cell.length_c   1.000
_cell.angle_alpha   90.00
_cell.angle_beta   90.00
_cell.angle_gamma   90.00
#
_symmetry.space_group_name_H-M   'P 1'
#
loop_
_entity.id
_entity.type
_entity.pdbx_description
1 polymer ?
#
loop_
_entity_poly.entity_id
_entity_poly.type
_entity_poly.pdbx_seq_one_letter_code
_entity_poly.pdbx_strand_id
1 'polypeptide(L)'
;MATQLNITGNTENEFSISSNRNEKILKEITKNQDKTSGTYKKSQGGTERMYQRLMSELPEDLKKDFQIICSRVRDIDDSKIKILWHHDTWDDPENTHLREEKSRKRFDKQVFVSNHQLQTFNIGLGVPYSEGIVIKNAIDPIDSALISKPDPKNEIRLIYHTTPHRGLELLIPCFLWLCERHENLHLDVFSSFEIYGWGHRDEQYQKVIETCKEHPNITYHGFQPHDKIIEALCKA
;
A
#
# COMPACT_ATOMS: atom_id res chain seq x y z
N MET A 1 -32.63 27.46 -40.45
CA MET A 1 -31.89 26.29 -40.95
C MET A 1 -31.04 25.78 -39.77
N ALA A 2 -31.48 24.69 -39.16
CA ALA A 2 -30.79 24.07 -38.02
C ALA A 2 -29.95 22.92 -38.55
N THR A 3 -28.65 23.00 -38.39
CA THR A 3 -27.70 21.94 -38.78
C THR A 3 -27.67 20.88 -37.69
N GLN A 4 -28.20 19.70 -37.97
CA GLN A 4 -28.05 18.52 -37.13
C GLN A 4 -26.63 17.99 -37.27
N LEU A 5 -25.89 17.96 -36.15
CA LEU A 5 -24.63 17.22 -36.03
C LEU A 5 -24.97 15.74 -35.71
N ASN A 6 -24.73 14.88 -36.66
CA ASN A 6 -24.75 13.43 -36.48
C ASN A 6 -23.46 13.02 -35.73
N ILE A 7 -23.56 12.67 -34.45
CA ILE A 7 -22.50 11.98 -33.69
C ILE A 7 -22.85 10.49 -33.72
N THR A 8 -22.33 9.79 -34.72
CA THR A 8 -22.23 8.32 -34.72
C THR A 8 -20.78 7.96 -34.45
N GLY A 9 -20.40 7.78 -33.19
CA GLY A 9 -19.07 7.35 -32.79
C GLY A 9 -19.18 6.17 -31.84
N ASN A 10 -18.67 5.07 -32.27
CA ASN A 10 -18.40 3.76 -31.68
C ASN A 10 -18.16 3.74 -30.13
N THR A 11 -19.20 3.86 -29.34
CA THR A 11 -19.13 3.70 -27.88
C THR A 11 -19.08 2.24 -27.41
N GLU A 12 -19.55 1.30 -28.23
CA GLU A 12 -19.56 -0.13 -27.87
C GLU A 12 -18.17 -0.80 -27.93
N ASN A 13 -17.27 -0.35 -28.81
CA ASN A 13 -15.92 -0.92 -28.92
C ASN A 13 -14.98 -0.45 -27.82
N GLU A 14 -15.09 0.76 -27.32
CA GLU A 14 -14.28 1.26 -26.22
C GLU A 14 -14.65 0.59 -24.88
N PHE A 15 -15.95 0.33 -24.65
CA PHE A 15 -16.42 -0.40 -23.46
C PHE A 15 -15.97 -1.87 -23.46
N SER A 16 -15.96 -2.54 -24.61
CA SER A 16 -15.53 -3.94 -24.72
C SER A 16 -14.02 -4.12 -24.55
N ILE A 17 -13.22 -3.18 -25.05
CA ILE A 17 -11.75 -3.21 -24.90
C ILE A 17 -11.34 -2.93 -23.45
N SER A 18 -12.00 -1.99 -22.77
CA SER A 18 -11.81 -1.68 -21.36
C SER A 18 -12.18 -2.87 -20.46
N SER A 19 -13.30 -3.56 -20.73
CA SER A 19 -13.75 -4.74 -20.01
C SER A 19 -12.76 -5.91 -20.14
N ASN A 20 -12.30 -6.23 -21.33
CA ASN A 20 -11.32 -7.29 -21.56
C ASN A 20 -9.95 -7.01 -20.92
N ARG A 21 -9.50 -5.75 -20.91
CA ARG A 21 -8.25 -5.34 -20.24
C ARG A 21 -8.37 -5.50 -18.74
N ASN A 22 -9.51 -5.08 -18.17
CA ASN A 22 -9.78 -5.20 -16.74
C ASN A 22 -9.91 -6.67 -16.29
N GLU A 23 -10.57 -7.53 -17.07
CA GLU A 23 -10.62 -8.97 -16.80
C GLU A 23 -9.25 -9.64 -16.84
N LYS A 24 -8.39 -9.27 -17.78
CA LYS A 24 -7.03 -9.81 -17.86
C LYS A 24 -6.19 -9.39 -16.66
N ILE A 25 -6.28 -8.13 -16.25
CA ILE A 25 -5.62 -7.60 -15.06
C ILE A 25 -6.12 -8.30 -13.79
N LEU A 26 -7.43 -8.48 -13.63
CA LEU A 26 -8.02 -9.20 -12.51
C LEU A 26 -7.58 -10.66 -12.45
N LYS A 27 -7.53 -11.36 -13.59
CA LYS A 27 -7.02 -12.74 -13.66
C LYS A 27 -5.54 -12.83 -13.27
N GLU A 28 -4.73 -11.88 -13.67
CA GLU A 28 -3.30 -11.82 -13.34
C GLU A 28 -3.07 -11.50 -11.86
N ILE A 29 -3.82 -10.55 -11.31
CA ILE A 29 -3.83 -10.21 -9.88
C ILE A 29 -4.22 -11.45 -9.06
N THR A 30 -5.33 -12.11 -9.41
CA THR A 30 -5.82 -13.30 -8.69
C THR A 30 -4.84 -14.47 -8.75
N LYS A 31 -4.13 -14.66 -9.86
CA LYS A 31 -3.11 -15.71 -10.02
C LYS A 31 -1.90 -15.51 -9.10
N ASN A 32 -1.57 -14.27 -8.78
CA ASN A 32 -0.45 -13.92 -7.90
C ASN A 32 -0.82 -13.82 -6.42
N GLN A 33 -2.11 -13.94 -6.09
CA GLN A 33 -2.56 -13.89 -4.70
C GLN A 33 -2.40 -15.26 -4.03
N ASP A 34 -1.85 -15.26 -2.83
CA ASP A 34 -1.94 -16.39 -1.92
C ASP A 34 -3.33 -16.41 -1.29
N LYS A 35 -4.11 -17.42 -1.61
CA LYS A 35 -5.51 -17.51 -1.18
C LYS A 35 -5.66 -17.77 0.31
N THR A 36 -4.68 -18.41 0.92
CA THR A 36 -4.69 -18.77 2.35
C THR A 36 -4.44 -17.55 3.24
N SER A 37 -3.49 -16.69 2.86
CA SER A 37 -3.12 -15.50 3.63
C SER A 37 -3.72 -14.19 3.10
N GLY A 38 -4.28 -14.19 1.89
CA GLY A 38 -4.78 -12.98 1.23
C GLY A 38 -3.69 -12.05 0.69
N THR A 39 -2.41 -12.38 0.89
CA THR A 39 -1.26 -11.57 0.41
C THR A 39 -0.94 -11.81 -1.06
N TYR A 40 -0.17 -10.92 -1.67
CA TYR A 40 0.28 -11.07 -3.05
C TYR A 40 1.74 -11.50 -3.12
N LYS A 41 2.02 -12.60 -3.84
CA LYS A 41 3.35 -13.24 -3.93
C LYS A 41 4.45 -12.31 -4.46
N LYS A 42 4.10 -11.38 -5.36
CA LYS A 42 5.05 -10.44 -5.98
C LYS A 42 5.06 -9.06 -5.30
N SER A 43 4.14 -8.79 -4.38
CA SER A 43 4.07 -7.52 -3.68
C SER A 43 5.12 -7.45 -2.57
N GLN A 44 5.71 -6.27 -2.42
CA GLN A 44 6.59 -5.91 -1.31
C GLN A 44 5.98 -4.78 -0.46
N GLY A 45 4.64 -4.67 -0.51
CA GLY A 45 3.88 -3.69 0.27
C GLY A 45 3.95 -3.93 1.77
N GLY A 46 3.41 -2.99 2.54
CA GLY A 46 3.44 -3.05 4.01
C GLY A 46 2.75 -4.29 4.58
N THR A 47 1.62 -4.69 3.99
CA THR A 47 0.87 -5.88 4.40
C THR A 47 1.69 -7.15 4.25
N GLU A 48 2.27 -7.37 3.07
CA GLU A 48 3.08 -8.55 2.77
C GLU A 48 4.31 -8.63 3.66
N ARG A 49 4.93 -7.49 3.93
CA ARG A 49 6.11 -7.41 4.80
C ARG A 49 5.77 -7.74 6.25
N MET A 50 4.66 -7.21 6.78
CA MET A 50 4.20 -7.55 8.13
C MET A 50 3.86 -9.04 8.24
N TYR A 51 3.20 -9.60 7.22
CA TYR A 51 2.91 -11.02 7.17
C TYR A 51 4.19 -11.87 7.12
N GLN A 52 5.14 -11.54 6.26
CA GLN A 52 6.42 -12.26 6.14
C GLN A 52 7.20 -12.22 7.45
N ARG A 53 7.28 -11.04 8.11
CA ARG A 53 7.93 -10.90 9.42
C ARG A 53 7.25 -11.76 10.48
N LEU A 54 5.92 -11.71 10.58
CA LEU A 54 5.18 -12.55 11.51
C LEU A 54 5.47 -14.02 11.25
N MET A 55 5.46 -14.46 9.99
CA MET A 55 5.73 -15.85 9.63
C MET A 55 7.17 -16.27 9.84
N SER A 56 8.16 -15.35 9.84
CA SER A 56 9.55 -15.67 10.17
C SER A 56 9.75 -15.87 11.68
N GLU A 57 9.01 -15.14 12.50
CA GLU A 57 9.14 -15.17 13.96
C GLU A 57 8.23 -16.22 14.64
N LEU A 58 7.12 -16.57 13.98
CA LEU A 58 6.16 -17.50 14.55
C LEU A 58 6.74 -18.93 14.60
N PRO A 59 6.71 -19.64 15.76
CA PRO A 59 7.09 -21.02 15.86
C PRO A 59 6.32 -21.95 14.91
N GLU A 60 6.98 -23.00 14.39
CA GLU A 60 6.39 -23.88 13.38
C GLU A 60 5.16 -24.68 13.87
N ASP A 61 5.12 -24.99 15.17
CA ASP A 61 3.96 -25.63 15.80
C ASP A 61 2.72 -24.70 15.77
N LEU A 62 2.91 -23.41 16.08
CA LEU A 62 1.82 -22.43 16.00
C LEU A 62 1.36 -22.17 14.56
N LYS A 63 2.26 -22.18 13.58
CA LYS A 63 1.87 -22.01 12.15
C LYS A 63 0.89 -23.08 11.68
N LYS A 64 0.92 -24.28 12.27
CA LYS A 64 -0.01 -25.37 11.92
C LYS A 64 -1.41 -25.11 12.43
N ASP A 65 -1.55 -24.46 13.60
CA ASP A 65 -2.82 -24.27 14.29
C ASP A 65 -3.57 -23.02 13.82
N PHE A 66 -2.87 -22.06 13.22
CA PHE A 66 -3.44 -20.77 12.82
C PHE A 66 -3.51 -20.59 11.30
N GLN A 67 -4.60 -19.98 10.84
CA GLN A 67 -4.69 -19.31 9.55
C GLN A 67 -4.73 -17.80 9.77
N ILE A 68 -3.71 -17.09 9.29
CA ILE A 68 -3.64 -15.62 9.36
C ILE A 68 -3.97 -15.07 7.98
N ILE A 69 -5.08 -14.33 7.91
CA ILE A 69 -5.61 -13.74 6.67
C ILE A 69 -5.42 -12.22 6.75
N CYS A 70 -4.67 -11.67 5.79
CA CYS A 70 -4.37 -10.24 5.73
C CYS A 70 -5.39 -9.51 4.85
N SER A 71 -6.35 -8.85 5.48
CA SER A 71 -7.42 -8.03 4.86
C SER A 71 -8.31 -8.77 3.85
N ARG A 72 -7.73 -9.48 2.89
CA ARG A 72 -8.45 -10.05 1.73
C ARG A 72 -8.76 -11.52 1.93
N VAL A 73 -10.02 -11.81 2.23
CA VAL A 73 -10.49 -13.17 2.49
C VAL A 73 -10.75 -13.89 1.16
N ARG A 74 -10.08 -15.03 0.95
CA ARG A 74 -10.28 -15.90 -0.22
C ARG A 74 -10.69 -17.31 0.20
N ASP A 75 -9.78 -18.04 0.81
CA ASP A 75 -10.03 -19.39 1.29
C ASP A 75 -9.99 -19.39 2.83
N ILE A 76 -10.92 -20.10 3.45
CA ILE A 76 -11.00 -20.28 4.91
C ILE A 76 -10.78 -21.77 5.21
N ASP A 77 -9.80 -22.04 6.07
CA ASP A 77 -9.51 -23.37 6.59
C ASP A 77 -10.22 -23.56 7.95
N ASP A 78 -11.33 -24.27 7.92
CA ASP A 78 -12.14 -24.51 9.12
C ASP A 78 -11.48 -25.45 10.15
N SER A 79 -10.37 -26.11 9.78
CA SER A 79 -9.58 -26.91 10.71
C SER A 79 -8.65 -26.09 11.59
N LYS A 80 -8.52 -24.77 11.33
CA LYS A 80 -7.58 -23.85 12.00
C LYS A 80 -8.26 -22.75 12.76
N ILE A 81 -7.53 -22.15 13.70
CA ILE A 81 -7.91 -20.90 14.34
C ILE A 81 -7.69 -19.76 13.32
N LYS A 82 -8.77 -19.06 12.96
CA LYS A 82 -8.82 -18.07 11.89
C LYS A 82 -8.65 -16.67 12.44
N ILE A 83 -7.58 -16.01 12.06
CA ILE A 83 -7.29 -14.63 12.43
C ILE A 83 -7.40 -13.74 11.19
N LEU A 84 -8.30 -12.76 11.20
CA LEU A 84 -8.39 -11.73 10.18
C LEU A 84 -7.59 -10.52 10.64
N TRP A 85 -6.45 -10.25 9.99
CA TRP A 85 -5.55 -9.15 10.31
C TRP A 85 -5.74 -8.00 9.32
N HIS A 86 -6.32 -6.90 9.79
CA HIS A 86 -6.67 -5.74 8.97
C HIS A 86 -5.49 -4.82 8.73
N HIS A 87 -5.17 -4.58 7.46
CA HIS A 87 -4.16 -3.62 7.01
C HIS A 87 -4.74 -2.53 6.11
N ASP A 88 -5.92 -2.75 5.54
CA ASP A 88 -6.63 -1.80 4.69
C ASP A 88 -7.61 -0.94 5.51
N THR A 89 -8.18 0.09 4.91
CA THR A 89 -9.18 0.96 5.54
C THR A 89 -10.58 0.32 5.54
N TRP A 90 -11.48 0.81 6.39
CA TRP A 90 -12.83 0.26 6.52
C TRP A 90 -13.67 0.37 5.24
N ASP A 91 -13.39 1.38 4.40
CA ASP A 91 -14.07 1.67 3.13
C ASP A 91 -13.49 0.91 1.94
N ASP A 92 -12.45 0.08 2.15
CA ASP A 92 -12.00 -0.85 1.11
C ASP A 92 -13.14 -1.82 0.77
N PRO A 93 -13.50 -2.00 -0.51
CA PRO A 93 -14.56 -2.92 -0.94
C PRO A 93 -14.41 -4.35 -0.40
N GLU A 94 -13.19 -4.81 -0.19
CA GLU A 94 -12.89 -6.14 0.36
C GLU A 94 -13.39 -6.31 1.81
N ASN A 95 -13.59 -5.20 2.55
CA ASN A 95 -14.06 -5.22 3.94
C ASN A 95 -15.60 -5.14 4.07
N THR A 96 -16.33 -4.88 2.98
CA THR A 96 -17.78 -4.67 3.01
C THR A 96 -18.56 -5.84 3.63
N HIS A 97 -18.07 -7.07 3.46
CA HIS A 97 -18.68 -8.28 4.02
C HIS A 97 -18.75 -8.29 5.55
N LEU A 98 -17.93 -7.49 6.24
CA LEU A 98 -17.88 -7.40 7.70
C LEU A 98 -19.10 -6.67 8.31
N ARG A 99 -19.93 -6.03 7.49
CA ARG A 99 -21.24 -5.51 7.93
C ARG A 99 -22.15 -6.61 8.46
N GLU A 100 -22.00 -7.82 7.93
CA GLU A 100 -22.81 -8.98 8.30
C GLU A 100 -22.17 -9.73 9.48
N GLU A 101 -22.91 -9.90 10.57
CA GLU A 101 -22.47 -10.68 11.74
C GLU A 101 -22.05 -12.10 11.35
N LYS A 102 -22.83 -12.76 10.47
CA LYS A 102 -22.51 -14.10 9.95
C LYS A 102 -21.13 -14.15 9.30
N SER A 103 -20.75 -13.09 8.60
CA SER A 103 -19.44 -13.01 7.95
C SER A 103 -18.32 -12.80 8.98
N ARG A 104 -18.54 -11.98 10.00
CA ARG A 104 -17.58 -11.75 11.08
C ARG A 104 -17.34 -13.01 11.92
N LYS A 105 -18.37 -13.78 12.21
CA LYS A 105 -18.30 -15.04 12.98
C LYS A 105 -17.51 -16.16 12.30
N ARG A 106 -17.08 -16.00 11.06
CA ARG A 106 -16.17 -16.95 10.41
C ARG A 106 -14.75 -16.88 10.96
N PHE A 107 -14.40 -15.80 11.67
CA PHE A 107 -13.08 -15.56 12.23
C PHE A 107 -13.12 -15.69 13.74
N ASP A 108 -12.13 -16.37 14.30
CA ASP A 108 -12.01 -16.51 15.76
C ASP A 108 -11.56 -15.19 16.40
N LYS A 109 -10.75 -14.40 15.69
CA LYS A 109 -10.33 -13.04 16.09
C LYS A 109 -10.12 -12.14 14.90
N GLN A 110 -10.39 -10.85 15.11
CA GLN A 110 -10.03 -9.77 14.19
C GLN A 110 -8.93 -8.92 14.84
N VAL A 111 -7.83 -8.72 14.14
CA VAL A 111 -6.69 -7.93 14.59
C VAL A 111 -6.60 -6.63 13.80
N PHE A 112 -6.48 -5.52 14.52
CA PHE A 112 -6.37 -4.16 13.97
C PHE A 112 -5.00 -3.57 14.31
N VAL A 113 -4.43 -2.78 13.41
CA VAL A 113 -3.09 -2.20 13.62
C VAL A 113 -3.11 -0.93 14.49
N SER A 114 -4.30 -0.41 14.81
CA SER A 114 -4.44 0.75 15.71
C SER A 114 -5.86 0.84 16.29
N ASN A 115 -6.00 1.57 17.41
CA ASN A 115 -7.31 1.91 17.97
C ASN A 115 -8.15 2.74 16.98
N HIS A 116 -7.52 3.63 16.22
CA HIS A 116 -8.20 4.41 15.19
C HIS A 116 -8.81 3.51 14.11
N GLN A 117 -8.05 2.52 13.62
CA GLN A 117 -8.57 1.57 12.64
C GLN A 117 -9.76 0.79 13.20
N LEU A 118 -9.66 0.21 14.41
CA LEU A 118 -10.79 -0.48 15.05
C LEU A 118 -12.01 0.44 15.19
N GLN A 119 -11.81 1.69 15.60
CA GLN A 119 -12.90 2.67 15.71
C GLN A 119 -13.55 2.95 14.36
N THR A 120 -12.78 3.12 13.29
CA THR A 120 -13.33 3.38 11.95
C THR A 120 -14.10 2.17 11.40
N PHE A 121 -13.65 0.94 11.68
CA PHE A 121 -14.41 -0.27 11.35
C PHE A 121 -15.69 -0.41 12.17
N ASN A 122 -15.69 -0.01 13.44
CA ASN A 122 -16.89 0.04 14.24
C ASN A 122 -17.90 1.04 13.66
N ILE A 123 -17.50 2.26 13.37
CA ILE A 123 -18.38 3.31 12.84
C ILE A 123 -18.85 2.97 11.41
N GLY A 124 -17.96 2.53 10.54
CA GLY A 124 -18.23 2.36 9.11
C GLY A 124 -18.90 1.02 8.76
N LEU A 125 -18.59 -0.05 9.50
CA LEU A 125 -19.05 -1.42 9.20
C LEU A 125 -19.83 -2.06 10.34
N GLY A 126 -19.93 -1.43 11.51
CA GLY A 126 -20.63 -1.98 12.67
C GLY A 126 -19.88 -3.12 13.36
N VAL A 127 -18.56 -3.24 13.18
CA VAL A 127 -17.75 -4.25 13.85
C VAL A 127 -17.70 -3.95 15.36
N PRO A 128 -18.19 -4.84 16.26
CA PRO A 128 -18.15 -4.59 17.69
C PRO A 128 -16.71 -4.52 18.23
N TYR A 129 -16.45 -3.62 19.17
CA TYR A 129 -15.14 -3.54 19.83
C TYR A 129 -14.73 -4.86 20.51
N SER A 130 -15.69 -5.66 20.99
CA SER A 130 -15.44 -6.96 21.61
C SER A 130 -14.90 -8.02 20.65
N GLU A 131 -15.12 -7.87 19.35
CA GLU A 131 -14.60 -8.78 18.32
C GLU A 131 -13.17 -8.45 17.90
N GLY A 132 -12.66 -7.26 18.23
CA GLY A 132 -11.37 -6.75 17.81
C GLY A 132 -10.29 -6.80 18.89
N ILE A 133 -9.04 -7.01 18.46
CA ILE A 133 -7.82 -6.84 19.26
C ILE A 133 -6.90 -5.87 18.51
N VAL A 134 -6.27 -4.95 19.24
CA VAL A 134 -5.29 -4.04 18.64
C VAL A 134 -3.88 -4.56 18.88
N ILE A 135 -3.20 -4.91 17.78
CA ILE A 135 -1.77 -5.26 17.75
C ILE A 135 -1.10 -4.35 16.73
N LYS A 136 -0.25 -3.44 17.20
CA LYS A 136 0.43 -2.47 16.32
C LYS A 136 1.45 -3.16 15.44
N ASN A 137 1.66 -2.60 14.24
CA ASN A 137 2.77 -3.00 13.40
C ASN A 137 4.11 -2.76 14.12
N ALA A 138 5.05 -3.66 13.89
CA ALA A 138 6.41 -3.57 14.43
C ALA A 138 7.41 -3.41 13.28
N ILE A 139 8.58 -2.87 13.61
CA ILE A 139 9.74 -2.80 12.72
C ILE A 139 10.93 -3.45 13.42
N ASP A 140 11.91 -3.91 12.65
CA ASP A 140 13.18 -4.32 13.21
C ASP A 140 13.92 -3.09 13.75
N PRO A 141 14.60 -3.21 14.89
CA PRO A 141 15.43 -2.11 15.40
C PRO A 141 16.47 -1.69 14.36
N ILE A 142 16.58 -0.39 14.13
CA ILE A 142 17.65 0.15 13.30
C ILE A 142 18.88 0.35 14.20
N ASP A 143 20.03 -0.14 13.75
CA ASP A 143 21.29 0.10 14.45
C ASP A 143 21.57 1.60 14.49
N SER A 144 21.69 2.15 15.68
CA SER A 144 21.97 3.57 15.90
C SER A 144 23.29 4.03 15.27
N ALA A 145 24.23 3.11 15.06
CA ALA A 145 25.50 3.40 14.38
C ALA A 145 25.32 3.73 12.89
N LEU A 146 24.20 3.31 12.27
CA LEU A 146 23.86 3.62 10.88
C LEU A 146 23.21 4.99 10.71
N ILE A 147 22.73 5.60 11.81
CA ILE A 147 22.02 6.87 11.76
C ILE A 147 23.04 8.00 11.61
N SER A 148 23.02 8.64 10.47
CA SER A 148 23.74 9.89 10.23
C SER A 148 22.93 11.03 10.88
N LYS A 149 23.64 11.98 11.48
CA LYS A 149 23.06 13.24 11.96
C LYS A 149 23.64 14.37 11.14
N PRO A 150 23.11 14.62 9.93
CA PRO A 150 23.64 15.72 9.11
C PRO A 150 23.47 17.06 9.84
N ASP A 151 24.38 17.97 9.63
CA ASP A 151 24.21 19.35 10.09
C ASP A 151 23.15 20.02 9.20
N PRO A 152 21.99 20.41 9.73
CA PRO A 152 20.91 21.02 8.95
C PRO A 152 21.31 22.37 8.30
N LYS A 153 22.43 22.97 8.72
CA LYS A 153 22.99 24.16 8.04
C LYS A 153 23.60 23.82 6.68
N ASN A 154 24.08 22.59 6.51
CA ASN A 154 24.73 22.15 5.28
C ASN A 154 23.73 21.50 4.33
N GLU A 155 22.90 20.59 4.81
CA GLU A 155 21.90 19.89 4.02
C GLU A 155 20.72 19.46 4.89
N ILE A 156 19.50 19.71 4.41
CA ILE A 156 18.27 19.13 4.96
C ILE A 156 17.78 18.11 3.94
N ARG A 157 17.88 16.84 4.29
CA ARG A 157 17.47 15.72 3.44
C ARG A 157 16.09 15.25 3.83
N LEU A 158 15.19 15.23 2.84
CA LEU A 158 13.83 14.73 2.95
C LEU A 158 13.70 13.43 2.17
N ILE A 159 12.75 12.57 2.58
CA ILE A 159 12.49 11.31 1.90
C ILE A 159 10.99 11.13 1.65
N TYR A 160 10.63 10.71 0.43
CA TYR A 160 9.31 10.23 0.06
C TYR A 160 9.42 8.77 -0.36
N HIS A 161 8.78 7.84 0.39
CA HIS A 161 8.97 6.39 0.17
C HIS A 161 7.65 5.62 0.09
N THR A 162 6.75 6.10 -0.75
CA THR A 162 5.46 5.44 -1.01
C THR A 162 5.04 5.60 -2.47
N THR A 163 3.96 4.92 -2.86
CA THR A 163 3.44 5.00 -4.23
C THR A 163 2.98 6.42 -4.60
N PRO A 164 3.06 6.81 -5.89
CA PRO A 164 2.82 8.19 -6.33
C PRO A 164 1.46 8.76 -5.92
N HIS A 165 0.39 7.94 -5.94
CA HIS A 165 -0.97 8.38 -5.61
C HIS A 165 -1.15 8.85 -4.15
N ARG A 166 -0.14 8.66 -3.31
CA ARG A 166 -0.17 9.09 -1.89
C ARG A 166 0.36 10.50 -1.69
N GLY A 167 0.20 11.35 -2.69
CA GLY A 167 0.47 12.78 -2.58
C GLY A 167 1.77 13.26 -3.18
N LEU A 168 2.44 12.48 -4.06
CA LEU A 168 3.64 12.95 -4.76
C LEU A 168 3.36 14.22 -5.57
N GLU A 169 2.22 14.27 -6.27
CA GLU A 169 1.80 15.43 -7.05
C GLU A 169 1.53 16.68 -6.21
N LEU A 170 1.26 16.53 -4.91
CA LEU A 170 1.11 17.64 -3.95
C LEU A 170 2.46 18.03 -3.35
N LEU A 171 3.31 17.04 -3.05
CA LEU A 171 4.61 17.28 -2.45
C LEU A 171 5.55 18.05 -3.38
N ILE A 172 5.65 17.64 -4.65
CA ILE A 172 6.65 18.21 -5.56
C ILE A 172 6.48 19.72 -5.76
N PRO A 173 5.31 20.29 -6.07
CA PRO A 173 5.15 21.73 -6.16
C PRO A 173 5.54 22.48 -4.87
N CYS A 174 5.18 21.91 -3.70
CA CYS A 174 5.56 22.49 -2.41
C CYS A 174 7.08 22.44 -2.19
N PHE A 175 7.72 21.33 -2.56
CA PHE A 175 9.18 21.20 -2.44
C PHE A 175 9.92 22.15 -3.36
N LEU A 176 9.50 22.31 -4.61
CA LEU A 176 10.07 23.26 -5.56
C LEU A 176 9.97 24.70 -5.04
N TRP A 177 8.80 25.08 -4.49
CA TRP A 177 8.62 26.40 -3.88
C TRP A 177 9.55 26.61 -2.68
N LEU A 178 9.86 25.57 -1.89
CA LEU A 178 10.84 25.63 -0.81
C LEU A 178 12.26 25.79 -1.33
N CYS A 179 12.63 25.09 -2.39
CA CYS A 179 13.97 25.19 -3.00
C CYS A 179 14.30 26.59 -3.51
N GLU A 180 13.32 27.39 -3.94
CA GLU A 180 13.52 28.81 -4.29
C GLU A 180 13.98 29.68 -3.10
N ARG A 181 13.80 29.20 -1.86
CA ARG A 181 14.03 29.94 -0.61
C ARG A 181 15.14 29.34 0.25
N HIS A 182 15.45 28.06 0.01
CA HIS A 182 16.42 27.28 0.79
C HIS A 182 17.27 26.45 -0.16
N GLU A 183 18.53 26.80 -0.29
CA GLU A 183 19.46 26.12 -1.21
C GLU A 183 19.95 24.76 -0.70
N ASN A 184 19.80 24.51 0.62
CA ASN A 184 20.31 23.31 1.29
C ASN A 184 19.28 22.17 1.41
N LEU A 185 18.20 22.19 0.61
CA LEU A 185 17.19 21.12 0.60
C LEU A 185 17.54 20.06 -0.42
N HIS A 186 17.37 18.80 -0.06
CA HIS A 186 17.41 17.65 -0.95
C HIS A 186 16.25 16.70 -0.68
N LEU A 187 15.65 16.13 -1.74
CA LEU A 187 14.55 15.18 -1.64
C LEU A 187 14.90 13.87 -2.36
N ASP A 188 14.92 12.78 -1.61
CA ASP A 188 14.99 11.42 -2.16
C ASP A 188 13.57 10.86 -2.37
N VAL A 189 13.26 10.44 -3.61
CA VAL A 189 11.94 9.94 -4.00
C VAL A 189 12.02 8.46 -4.37
N PHE A 190 11.55 7.59 -3.46
CA PHE A 190 11.38 6.15 -3.66
C PHE A 190 9.91 5.88 -3.95
N SER A 191 9.52 5.94 -5.22
CA SER A 191 8.11 5.92 -5.58
C SER A 191 7.86 5.21 -6.90
N SER A 192 7.08 4.11 -6.85
CA SER A 192 6.58 3.39 -8.02
C SER A 192 5.52 2.39 -7.58
N PHE A 193 4.55 2.10 -8.45
CA PHE A 193 3.62 0.99 -8.27
C PHE A 193 4.28 -0.38 -8.48
N GLU A 194 5.55 -0.43 -8.92
CA GLU A 194 6.30 -1.69 -9.05
C GLU A 194 6.42 -2.43 -7.70
N ILE A 195 6.31 -1.72 -6.57
CA ILE A 195 6.22 -2.32 -5.23
C ILE A 195 5.11 -3.38 -5.12
N TYR A 196 4.06 -3.27 -5.95
CA TYR A 196 2.96 -4.23 -6.06
C TYR A 196 3.04 -5.08 -7.34
N GLY A 197 4.08 -4.91 -8.17
CA GLY A 197 4.18 -5.49 -9.51
C GLY A 197 3.25 -4.82 -10.53
N TRP A 198 2.86 -3.56 -10.32
CA TRP A 198 1.94 -2.79 -11.15
C TRP A 198 2.61 -1.57 -11.78
N GLY A 199 3.88 -1.68 -12.18
CA GLY A 199 4.68 -0.57 -12.72
C GLY A 199 4.04 0.19 -13.88
N HIS A 200 3.16 -0.48 -14.67
CA HIS A 200 2.39 0.17 -15.73
C HIS A 200 1.48 1.32 -15.24
N ARG A 201 1.14 1.35 -13.94
CA ARG A 201 0.33 2.43 -13.36
C ARG A 201 1.12 3.71 -13.13
N ASP A 202 2.45 3.69 -13.19
CA ASP A 202 3.29 4.87 -13.07
C ASP A 202 3.10 5.84 -14.25
N GLU A 203 2.58 5.35 -15.40
CA GLU A 203 2.25 6.16 -16.57
C GLU A 203 1.32 7.34 -16.22
N GLN A 204 0.39 7.14 -15.27
CA GLN A 204 -0.54 8.18 -14.82
C GLN A 204 0.17 9.34 -14.10
N TYR A 205 1.37 9.08 -13.59
CA TYR A 205 2.19 10.02 -12.79
C TYR A 205 3.45 10.46 -13.53
N GLN A 206 3.54 10.16 -14.84
CA GLN A 206 4.75 10.42 -15.64
C GLN A 206 5.23 11.87 -15.52
N LYS A 207 4.32 12.83 -15.58
CA LYS A 207 4.66 14.27 -15.51
C LYS A 207 5.40 14.63 -14.20
N VAL A 208 4.89 14.19 -13.04
CA VAL A 208 5.54 14.48 -11.75
C VAL A 208 6.82 13.67 -11.59
N ILE A 209 6.90 12.47 -12.15
CA ILE A 209 8.10 11.63 -12.14
C ILE A 209 9.22 12.29 -13.01
N GLU A 210 8.88 12.83 -14.17
CA GLU A 210 9.81 13.58 -15.02
C GLU A 210 10.33 14.82 -14.30
N THR A 211 9.44 15.60 -13.66
CA THR A 211 9.86 16.73 -12.82
C THR A 211 10.84 16.31 -11.74
N CYS A 212 10.61 15.17 -11.07
CA CYS A 212 11.54 14.63 -10.07
C CYS A 212 12.91 14.29 -10.66
N LYS A 213 12.96 13.75 -11.89
CA LYS A 213 14.21 13.36 -12.56
C LYS A 213 15.03 14.55 -13.06
N GLU A 214 14.38 15.64 -13.40
CA GLU A 214 15.00 16.82 -13.99
C GLU A 214 15.51 17.84 -12.96
N HIS A 215 14.93 17.83 -11.75
CA HIS A 215 15.27 18.84 -10.75
C HIS A 215 16.56 18.50 -9.97
N PRO A 216 17.54 19.41 -9.86
CA PRO A 216 18.86 19.13 -9.28
C PRO A 216 18.81 18.76 -7.78
N ASN A 217 17.82 19.25 -7.04
CA ASN A 217 17.64 18.95 -5.61
C ASN A 217 16.78 17.73 -5.35
N ILE A 218 16.42 16.95 -6.38
CA ILE A 218 15.62 15.73 -6.24
C ILE A 218 16.39 14.55 -6.83
N THR A 219 16.48 13.45 -6.07
CA THR A 219 16.95 12.18 -6.60
C THR A 219 15.76 11.22 -6.70
N TYR A 220 15.38 10.89 -7.93
CA TYR A 220 14.32 9.90 -8.17
C TYR A 220 14.91 8.50 -8.28
N HIS A 221 14.56 7.62 -7.33
CA HIS A 221 15.06 6.24 -7.23
C HIS A 221 14.10 5.21 -7.83
N GLY A 222 12.82 5.58 -8.05
CA GLY A 222 11.79 4.62 -8.46
C GLY A 222 11.50 3.58 -7.38
N PHE A 223 11.25 2.34 -7.80
CA PHE A 223 11.15 1.20 -6.88
C PHE A 223 12.55 0.77 -6.43
N GLN A 224 12.73 0.64 -5.12
CA GLN A 224 13.94 0.10 -4.52
C GLN A 224 13.60 -0.95 -3.44
N PRO A 225 14.49 -1.92 -3.21
CA PRO A 225 14.38 -2.81 -2.06
C PRO A 225 14.41 -2.04 -0.74
N HIS A 226 13.83 -2.64 0.29
CA HIS A 226 13.64 -1.96 1.58
C HIS A 226 14.93 -1.54 2.28
N ASP A 227 15.97 -2.34 2.18
CA ASP A 227 17.29 -2.01 2.72
C ASP A 227 17.79 -0.66 2.18
N LYS A 228 17.57 -0.36 0.90
CA LYS A 228 17.92 0.92 0.31
C LYS A 228 17.10 2.09 0.86
N ILE A 229 15.84 1.84 1.18
CA ILE A 229 14.97 2.84 1.84
C ILE A 229 15.45 3.09 3.28
N ILE A 230 15.82 2.02 4.02
CA ILE A 230 16.40 2.17 5.37
C ILE A 230 17.72 2.93 5.33
N GLU A 231 18.62 2.61 4.39
CA GLU A 231 19.87 3.35 4.21
C GLU A 231 19.63 4.86 3.99
N ALA A 232 18.61 5.21 3.21
CA ALA A 232 18.25 6.61 2.97
C ALA A 232 17.62 7.26 4.22
N LEU A 233 16.72 6.56 4.92
CA LEU A 233 16.12 7.03 6.17
C LEU A 233 17.15 7.29 7.27
N CYS A 234 18.24 6.52 7.30
CA CYS A 234 19.34 6.73 8.25
C CYS A 234 20.15 8.01 7.97
N LYS A 235 19.97 8.61 6.80
CA LYS A 235 20.69 9.82 6.34
C LYS A 235 19.78 11.06 6.27
N ALA A 236 18.46 10.89 6.46
CA ALA A 236 17.45 11.94 6.37
C ALA A 236 17.20 12.66 7.70
#